data_c3392a14d284ee9cbb373df404718b94
#
_entry.id   c3392a14d284ee9cbb373df404718b94
#
_cell.length_a   1.000
_cell.length_b   1.000
_cell.length_c   1.000
_cell.angle_alpha   90.00
_cell.angle_beta   90.00
_cell.angle_gamma   90.00
#
_symmetry.space_group_name_H-M   'P 1'
#
loop_
_entity.id
_entity.type
_entity.pdbx_description
1 polymer ?
#
loop_
_entity_poly.entity_id
_entity_poly.type
_entity_poly.pdbx_seq_one_letter_code
_entity_poly.pdbx_strand_id
1 'polypeptide(L)'
;MTNRHLRTFAAIIAVIGAYITAAAQIPEGYYDSLKGKSGAELKNAVHNIIKNATVYEYGSGYGKTWWGSWQTDRTEDGRFIDRYSPEDTWPQSTTQGKAGAGMNIEHSFPKSWWGKTENQAYKDLYNLMPCESGINTKKSNYPMGKVVNADLADNGATKVGKGANGKNLWEPADEWKGDFARGYMYMATCYQDFQWVGTGLQILEQGDYPTLQEWAYKLYIEWAKADKPTELEIVRNQTVSKIQGNRNPFVDFPNLMEYIWGDSINYAFDPMKTVCTTTYSGDDTPVEPGGESVLVRWNFVGNECGFTIEDIVKPIKYVWLNTETSGWKGSAYTGKANATDSYLVSPEIDLTGFTEANFYFKHSVNYARTDKVTDRLGVEVRCDGQTTQMGQYATWPDGTNWDRLESGNIPLNDFLGKKIKIAYHYTSTNDIAMTWYIYSMYLNGKKATTGIESTAATTAEAAAEAYTIDGQRISAPAAYRGIMVMKQGGKTWKVAR
;
A
#
# COMPACT_ATOMS: atom_id res chain seq x y z
N MET A 1 26.71 -45.20 -20.31
CA MET A 1 26.30 -43.90 -20.86
C MET A 1 26.86 -42.82 -19.96
N THR A 2 27.69 -42.06 -20.50
CA THR A 2 28.96 -41.59 -20.01
C THR A 2 28.87 -40.13 -19.59
N ASN A 3 29.60 -39.78 -18.59
CA ASN A 3 29.99 -38.52 -17.96
C ASN A 3 30.06 -37.23 -18.85
N ARG A 4 29.64 -37.25 -20.07
CA ARG A 4 29.65 -36.09 -20.98
C ARG A 4 28.42 -35.21 -20.83
N HIS A 5 27.28 -35.76 -20.43
CA HIS A 5 26.04 -35.01 -20.24
C HIS A 5 26.00 -34.25 -18.91
N LEU A 6 26.66 -34.76 -17.86
CA LEU A 6 26.73 -34.04 -16.57
C LEU A 6 27.59 -32.76 -16.61
N ARG A 7 28.65 -32.75 -17.43
CA ARG A 7 29.51 -31.55 -17.54
C ARG A 7 28.88 -30.41 -18.35
N THR A 8 28.05 -30.75 -19.33
CA THR A 8 27.30 -29.75 -20.11
C THR A 8 26.19 -29.12 -19.31
N PHE A 9 25.52 -29.89 -18.45
CA PHE A 9 24.50 -29.38 -17.55
C PHE A 9 25.05 -28.43 -16.47
N ALA A 10 26.21 -28.78 -15.87
CA ALA A 10 26.84 -27.91 -14.85
C ALA A 10 27.39 -26.59 -15.44
N ALA A 11 27.86 -26.59 -16.70
CA ALA A 11 28.35 -25.39 -17.37
C ALA A 11 27.20 -24.44 -17.81
N ILE A 12 26.05 -24.99 -18.20
CA ILE A 12 24.86 -24.21 -18.57
C ILE A 12 24.24 -23.56 -17.31
N ILE A 13 24.15 -24.30 -16.18
CA ILE A 13 23.68 -23.74 -14.92
C ILE A 13 24.60 -22.62 -14.41
N ALA A 14 25.92 -22.74 -14.55
CA ALA A 14 26.87 -21.70 -14.12
C ALA A 14 26.81 -20.43 -15.00
N VAL A 15 26.48 -20.56 -16.29
CA VAL A 15 26.35 -19.41 -17.21
C VAL A 15 25.00 -18.71 -17.00
N ILE A 16 23.91 -19.46 -16.78
CA ILE A 16 22.62 -18.89 -16.50
C ILE A 16 22.61 -18.22 -15.10
N GLY A 17 23.23 -18.84 -14.10
CA GLY A 17 23.38 -18.25 -12.76
C GLY A 17 24.20 -16.95 -12.76
N ALA A 18 25.23 -16.82 -13.61
CA ALA A 18 26.01 -15.60 -13.72
C ALA A 18 25.28 -14.45 -14.46
N TYR A 19 24.38 -14.77 -15.39
CA TYR A 19 23.55 -13.75 -16.06
C TYR A 19 22.37 -13.26 -15.19
N ILE A 20 21.84 -14.13 -14.34
CA ILE A 20 20.70 -13.79 -13.45
C ILE A 20 21.16 -12.88 -12.32
N THR A 21 22.31 -13.11 -11.72
CA THR A 21 22.82 -12.28 -10.60
C THR A 21 23.17 -10.85 -11.00
N ALA A 22 23.49 -10.57 -12.25
CA ALA A 22 23.74 -9.20 -12.74
C ALA A 22 22.45 -8.45 -13.15
N ALA A 23 21.31 -9.16 -13.29
CA ALA A 23 20.08 -8.61 -13.88
C ALA A 23 19.01 -8.18 -12.85
N ALA A 24 19.13 -8.63 -11.60
CA ALA A 24 18.07 -8.51 -10.59
C ALA A 24 18.33 -7.42 -9.54
N GLN A 25 19.22 -6.48 -9.81
CA GLN A 25 19.53 -5.43 -8.83
C GLN A 25 18.47 -4.35 -8.83
N ILE A 26 17.90 -4.08 -7.64
CA ILE A 26 17.05 -2.93 -7.41
C ILE A 26 17.91 -1.66 -7.49
N PRO A 27 17.48 -0.59 -8.19
CA PRO A 27 18.25 0.64 -8.24
C PRO A 27 18.59 1.17 -6.84
N GLU A 28 19.82 1.66 -6.68
CA GLU A 28 20.27 2.27 -5.43
C GLU A 28 19.30 3.40 -5.00
N GLY A 29 18.94 3.44 -3.72
CA GLY A 29 18.04 4.45 -3.16
C GLY A 29 16.58 4.35 -3.59
N TYR A 30 16.20 3.38 -4.43
CA TYR A 30 14.82 3.28 -4.95
C TYR A 30 13.76 3.20 -3.86
N TYR A 31 14.06 2.56 -2.74
CA TYR A 31 13.15 2.37 -1.61
C TYR A 31 13.53 3.15 -0.34
N ASP A 32 14.46 4.09 -0.41
CA ASP A 32 14.95 4.83 0.77
C ASP A 32 13.82 5.59 1.49
N SER A 33 12.86 6.11 0.71
CA SER A 33 11.71 6.82 1.27
C SER A 33 10.77 5.96 2.11
N LEU A 34 10.92 4.62 2.11
CA LEU A 34 10.14 3.70 2.93
C LEU A 34 10.69 3.57 4.36
N LYS A 35 11.97 3.93 4.58
CA LYS A 35 12.65 3.75 5.86
C LYS A 35 11.93 4.51 6.98
N GLY A 36 11.71 3.83 8.08
CA GLY A 36 11.10 4.39 9.29
C GLY A 36 9.57 4.45 9.27
N LYS A 37 8.90 4.01 8.19
CA LYS A 37 7.45 4.11 8.02
C LYS A 37 6.74 2.79 8.33
N SER A 38 5.43 2.88 8.63
CA SER A 38 4.57 1.71 8.87
C SER A 38 3.12 2.02 8.47
N GLY A 39 2.26 1.02 8.41
CA GLY A 39 0.82 1.16 8.17
C GLY A 39 0.51 2.02 6.94
N ALA A 40 -0.40 2.95 7.11
CA ALA A 40 -0.87 3.83 6.04
C ALA A 40 0.23 4.75 5.49
N GLU A 41 1.12 5.25 6.34
CA GLU A 41 2.26 6.08 5.89
C GLU A 41 3.19 5.28 4.97
N LEU A 42 3.48 4.03 5.34
CA LEU A 42 4.28 3.14 4.51
C LEU A 42 3.58 2.84 3.18
N LYS A 43 2.28 2.53 3.21
CA LYS A 43 1.50 2.29 1.99
C LYS A 43 1.52 3.50 1.05
N ASN A 44 1.32 4.70 1.59
CA ASN A 44 1.38 5.93 0.81
C ASN A 44 2.79 6.20 0.24
N ALA A 45 3.84 5.90 0.99
CA ALA A 45 5.21 6.02 0.49
C ALA A 45 5.47 5.01 -0.65
N VAL A 46 4.99 3.78 -0.52
CA VAL A 46 5.03 2.77 -1.58
C VAL A 46 4.28 3.26 -2.81
N HIS A 47 3.03 3.73 -2.65
CA HIS A 47 2.25 4.32 -3.74
C HIS A 47 3.04 5.40 -4.49
N ASN A 48 3.66 6.33 -3.77
CA ASN A 48 4.41 7.43 -4.37
C ASN A 48 5.62 6.98 -5.21
N ILE A 49 6.22 5.84 -4.88
CA ILE A 49 7.29 5.23 -5.67
C ILE A 49 6.74 4.59 -6.95
N ILE A 50 5.61 3.86 -6.86
CA ILE A 50 5.16 2.96 -7.92
C ILE A 50 4.05 3.51 -8.81
N LYS A 51 3.40 4.62 -8.45
CA LYS A 51 2.21 5.17 -9.13
C LYS A 51 2.44 5.63 -10.58
N ASN A 52 3.67 5.93 -10.93
CA ASN A 52 4.00 6.38 -12.27
C ASN A 52 4.72 5.26 -13.02
N ALA A 53 4.10 4.73 -14.06
CA ALA A 53 4.65 3.70 -14.91
C ALA A 53 4.54 4.09 -16.38
N THR A 54 5.54 3.76 -17.16
CA THR A 54 5.47 3.83 -18.62
C THR A 54 4.87 2.52 -19.12
N VAL A 55 3.65 2.54 -19.63
CA VAL A 55 2.94 1.32 -20.05
C VAL A 55 2.90 1.18 -21.57
N TYR A 56 2.93 -0.06 -22.05
CA TYR A 56 2.70 -0.35 -23.46
C TYR A 56 1.24 -0.10 -23.84
N GLU A 57 0.96 0.17 -25.12
CA GLU A 57 -0.39 0.21 -25.62
C GLU A 57 -1.06 -1.18 -25.54
N TYR A 58 -2.34 -1.21 -25.26
CA TYR A 58 -3.07 -2.48 -25.15
C TYR A 58 -3.21 -3.19 -26.51
N GLY A 59 -3.04 -4.51 -26.52
CA GLY A 59 -3.29 -5.35 -27.67
C GLY A 59 -2.07 -6.10 -28.17
N SER A 60 -2.12 -6.54 -29.45
CA SER A 60 -1.09 -7.33 -30.12
C SER A 60 -0.20 -6.48 -31.02
N GLY A 61 1.10 -6.79 -31.07
CA GLY A 61 2.09 -6.15 -31.92
C GLY A 61 3.27 -5.60 -31.12
N TYR A 62 4.25 -5.07 -31.81
CA TYR A 62 5.43 -4.44 -31.22
C TYR A 62 5.03 -3.27 -30.30
N GLY A 63 5.62 -3.20 -29.12
CA GLY A 63 5.35 -2.14 -28.14
C GLY A 63 3.95 -2.17 -27.52
N LYS A 64 3.23 -3.31 -27.62
CA LYS A 64 1.91 -3.51 -27.02
C LYS A 64 1.97 -4.56 -25.90
N THR A 65 0.85 -4.73 -25.19
CA THR A 65 0.82 -5.60 -24.01
C THR A 65 1.18 -7.05 -24.30
N TRP A 66 0.79 -7.63 -25.45
CA TRP A 66 1.29 -8.96 -25.85
C TRP A 66 2.80 -8.99 -26.11
N TRP A 67 3.39 -7.89 -26.58
CA TRP A 67 4.86 -7.77 -26.68
C TRP A 67 5.49 -7.81 -25.28
N GLY A 68 4.85 -7.20 -24.29
CA GLY A 68 5.25 -7.31 -22.88
C GLY A 68 5.22 -8.77 -22.41
N SER A 69 4.09 -9.47 -22.60
CA SER A 69 3.95 -10.89 -22.20
C SER A 69 4.97 -11.82 -22.88
N TRP A 70 5.43 -11.50 -24.09
CA TRP A 70 6.52 -12.24 -24.74
C TRP A 70 7.85 -12.13 -23.98
N GLN A 71 8.04 -11.10 -23.18
CA GLN A 71 9.24 -10.86 -22.41
C GLN A 71 9.10 -11.33 -20.96
N THR A 72 7.89 -11.37 -20.42
CA THR A 72 7.62 -11.55 -18.99
C THR A 72 6.99 -12.90 -18.63
N ASP A 73 6.29 -13.54 -19.56
CA ASP A 73 5.42 -14.67 -19.26
C ASP A 73 5.63 -15.83 -20.25
N ARG A 74 6.91 -16.23 -20.42
CA ARG A 74 7.30 -17.34 -21.32
C ARG A 74 8.12 -18.39 -20.57
N THR A 75 7.81 -19.65 -20.85
CA THR A 75 8.67 -20.78 -20.47
C THR A 75 9.95 -20.82 -21.30
N GLU A 76 10.95 -21.58 -20.84
CA GLU A 76 12.21 -21.75 -21.57
C GLU A 76 12.02 -22.36 -22.98
N ASP A 77 11.05 -23.27 -23.14
CA ASP A 77 10.71 -23.87 -24.42
C ASP A 77 9.84 -22.98 -25.30
N GLY A 78 9.39 -21.83 -24.78
CA GLY A 78 8.73 -20.79 -25.55
C GLY A 78 7.22 -20.81 -25.53
N ARG A 79 6.57 -21.53 -24.62
CA ARG A 79 5.11 -21.41 -24.39
C ARG A 79 4.81 -20.19 -23.55
N PHE A 80 3.57 -19.67 -23.61
CA PHE A 80 3.08 -18.70 -22.64
C PHE A 80 2.70 -19.40 -21.33
N ILE A 81 3.18 -18.86 -20.23
CA ILE A 81 2.80 -19.30 -18.88
C ILE A 81 1.35 -18.87 -18.61
N ASP A 82 0.49 -19.87 -18.41
CA ASP A 82 -0.92 -19.65 -18.07
C ASP A 82 -1.18 -19.99 -16.59
N ARG A 83 -1.20 -18.97 -15.73
CA ARG A 83 -1.45 -19.14 -14.28
C ARG A 83 -2.89 -19.51 -13.94
N TYR A 84 -3.76 -19.56 -14.92
CA TYR A 84 -5.19 -19.90 -14.76
C TYR A 84 -5.54 -21.29 -15.23
N SER A 85 -4.63 -21.96 -15.93
CA SER A 85 -4.84 -23.27 -16.53
C SER A 85 -3.74 -24.24 -16.13
N PRO A 86 -3.99 -25.57 -16.13
CA PRO A 86 -2.98 -26.56 -15.77
C PRO A 86 -1.86 -26.71 -16.81
N GLU A 87 -2.03 -26.14 -18.01
CA GLU A 87 -1.07 -26.27 -19.10
C GLU A 87 -0.76 -24.93 -19.75
N ASP A 88 0.51 -24.75 -20.09
CA ASP A 88 1.03 -23.61 -20.83
C ASP A 88 0.73 -23.72 -22.31
N THR A 89 0.58 -22.60 -22.99
CA THR A 89 0.08 -22.54 -24.37
C THR A 89 1.10 -21.98 -25.36
N TRP A 90 1.22 -22.59 -26.53
CA TRP A 90 2.05 -22.09 -27.62
C TRP A 90 1.52 -20.77 -28.19
N PRO A 91 2.42 -19.86 -28.64
CA PRO A 91 2.00 -18.70 -29.43
C PRO A 91 1.25 -19.11 -30.70
N GLN A 92 0.31 -18.27 -31.15
CA GLN A 92 -0.38 -18.46 -32.42
C GLN A 92 0.57 -18.34 -33.64
N SER A 93 1.73 -17.74 -33.44
CA SER A 93 2.70 -17.43 -34.48
C SER A 93 4.08 -17.28 -33.85
N THR A 94 5.14 -17.48 -34.63
CA THR A 94 6.52 -17.19 -34.22
C THR A 94 6.83 -15.69 -34.17
N THR A 95 5.93 -14.84 -34.67
CA THR A 95 6.07 -13.38 -34.64
C THR A 95 5.85 -12.87 -33.23
N GLN A 96 6.88 -12.27 -32.63
CA GLN A 96 6.80 -11.68 -31.30
C GLN A 96 5.68 -10.64 -31.18
N GLY A 97 5.03 -10.59 -30.03
CA GLY A 97 3.89 -9.69 -29.78
C GLY A 97 2.55 -10.22 -30.29
N LYS A 98 2.49 -11.42 -30.86
CA LYS A 98 1.23 -12.11 -31.16
C LYS A 98 0.71 -12.86 -29.93
N ALA A 99 -0.60 -13.03 -29.86
CA ALA A 99 -1.28 -13.75 -28.78
C ALA A 99 -0.89 -15.23 -28.71
N GLY A 100 -1.11 -15.85 -27.57
CA GLY A 100 -1.17 -17.31 -27.42
C GLY A 100 -2.40 -17.89 -28.13
N ALA A 101 -2.31 -19.14 -28.57
CA ALA A 101 -3.43 -19.83 -29.22
C ALA A 101 -4.60 -19.99 -28.22
N GLY A 102 -5.77 -19.44 -28.55
CA GLY A 102 -6.93 -19.48 -27.66
C GLY A 102 -6.82 -18.65 -26.38
N MET A 103 -5.84 -17.76 -26.28
CA MET A 103 -5.60 -16.95 -25.08
C MET A 103 -6.09 -15.50 -25.24
N ASN A 104 -6.44 -14.92 -24.12
CA ASN A 104 -6.65 -13.50 -23.92
C ASN A 104 -5.58 -12.93 -22.98
N ILE A 105 -5.43 -11.61 -22.95
CA ILE A 105 -4.78 -10.93 -21.83
C ILE A 105 -5.85 -10.72 -20.76
N GLU A 106 -5.68 -11.36 -19.63
CA GLU A 106 -6.55 -11.19 -18.47
C GLU A 106 -6.10 -10.05 -17.59
N HIS A 107 -7.06 -9.20 -17.22
CA HIS A 107 -6.91 -8.25 -16.14
C HIS A 107 -7.19 -8.99 -14.83
N SER A 108 -6.16 -9.53 -14.19
CA SER A 108 -6.30 -10.30 -12.95
C SER A 108 -7.11 -9.54 -11.90
N PHE A 109 -6.74 -8.27 -11.69
CA PHE A 109 -7.53 -7.29 -10.96
C PHE A 109 -8.47 -6.61 -11.99
N PRO A 110 -9.76 -6.93 -11.98
CA PRO A 110 -10.66 -6.65 -13.10
C PRO A 110 -10.85 -5.17 -13.44
N LYS A 111 -10.64 -4.81 -14.69
CA LYS A 111 -10.81 -3.44 -15.21
C LYS A 111 -12.19 -2.82 -14.95
N SER A 112 -13.22 -3.64 -14.80
CA SER A 112 -14.56 -3.17 -14.47
C SER A 112 -14.65 -2.51 -13.10
N TRP A 113 -13.68 -2.75 -12.21
CA TRP A 113 -13.70 -2.20 -10.87
C TRP A 113 -13.32 -0.71 -10.80
N TRP A 114 -12.78 -0.15 -11.89
CA TRP A 114 -12.57 1.30 -12.06
C TRP A 114 -13.29 1.87 -13.31
N GLY A 115 -14.38 1.23 -13.72
CA GLY A 115 -15.22 1.73 -14.81
C GLY A 115 -14.72 1.42 -16.22
N LYS A 116 -13.72 0.53 -16.37
CA LYS A 116 -13.12 0.09 -17.66
C LYS A 116 -12.38 1.18 -18.43
N THR A 117 -12.06 2.31 -17.81
CA THR A 117 -11.27 3.36 -18.46
C THR A 117 -9.90 2.82 -18.85
N GLU A 118 -9.52 3.02 -20.12
CA GLU A 118 -8.22 2.61 -20.64
C GLU A 118 -7.13 3.62 -20.21
N ASN A 119 -6.68 3.46 -18.99
CA ASN A 119 -5.65 4.25 -18.32
C ASN A 119 -4.38 3.40 -18.08
N GLN A 120 -3.47 3.87 -17.24
CA GLN A 120 -2.26 3.14 -16.87
C GLN A 120 -2.61 1.76 -16.27
N ALA A 121 -3.58 1.66 -15.33
CA ALA A 121 -3.99 0.39 -14.70
C ALA A 121 -4.50 -0.65 -15.71
N TYR A 122 -5.12 -0.21 -16.79
CA TYR A 122 -5.60 -1.06 -17.88
C TYR A 122 -4.46 -1.74 -18.64
N LYS A 123 -3.28 -1.14 -18.65
CA LYS A 123 -2.12 -1.54 -19.44
C LYS A 123 -0.95 -2.01 -18.60
N ASP A 124 -1.10 -2.04 -17.27
CA ASP A 124 -0.07 -2.41 -16.32
C ASP A 124 0.25 -3.91 -16.39
N LEU A 125 1.48 -4.26 -16.72
CA LEU A 125 1.92 -5.65 -16.86
C LEU A 125 1.91 -6.42 -15.52
N TYR A 126 1.93 -5.73 -14.37
CA TYR A 126 1.73 -6.40 -13.08
C TYR A 126 0.30 -6.91 -12.89
N ASN A 127 -0.66 -6.35 -13.63
CA ASN A 127 -2.05 -6.77 -13.63
C ASN A 127 -2.39 -7.72 -14.80
N LEU A 128 -1.63 -7.65 -15.90
CA LEU A 128 -1.95 -8.34 -17.15
C LEU A 128 -1.23 -9.68 -17.23
N MET A 129 -1.98 -10.74 -17.50
CA MET A 129 -1.44 -12.08 -17.62
C MET A 129 -2.06 -12.82 -18.82
N PRO A 130 -1.28 -13.62 -19.56
CA PRO A 130 -1.83 -14.56 -20.53
C PRO A 130 -2.78 -15.53 -19.82
N CYS A 131 -3.94 -15.78 -20.41
CA CYS A 131 -4.98 -16.63 -19.85
C CYS A 131 -5.77 -17.32 -20.96
N GLU A 132 -6.04 -18.60 -20.81
CA GLU A 132 -6.98 -19.33 -21.69
C GLU A 132 -8.36 -18.64 -21.68
N SER A 133 -8.95 -18.48 -22.85
CA SER A 133 -10.14 -17.64 -23.03
C SER A 133 -11.39 -18.19 -22.35
N GLY A 134 -11.51 -19.51 -22.21
CA GLY A 134 -12.66 -20.16 -21.55
C GLY A 134 -12.67 -19.93 -20.06
N ILE A 135 -11.53 -20.14 -19.38
CA ILE A 135 -11.42 -19.90 -17.93
C ILE A 135 -11.48 -18.40 -17.62
N ASN A 136 -10.89 -17.54 -18.47
CA ASN A 136 -11.04 -16.09 -18.37
C ASN A 136 -12.53 -15.69 -18.36
N THR A 137 -13.32 -16.24 -19.29
CA THR A 137 -14.77 -15.99 -19.35
C THR A 137 -15.48 -16.45 -18.07
N LYS A 138 -15.10 -17.60 -17.52
CA LYS A 138 -15.70 -18.15 -16.29
C LYS A 138 -15.33 -17.34 -15.06
N LYS A 139 -14.04 -16.94 -14.95
CA LYS A 139 -13.54 -16.08 -13.88
C LYS A 139 -14.27 -14.73 -13.88
N SER A 140 -14.57 -14.18 -15.05
CA SER A 140 -15.29 -12.91 -15.18
C SER A 140 -14.61 -11.80 -14.33
N ASN A 141 -15.40 -10.98 -13.63
CA ASN A 141 -14.92 -9.95 -12.71
C ASN A 141 -15.15 -10.32 -11.23
N TYR A 142 -15.17 -11.62 -10.92
CA TYR A 142 -15.33 -12.05 -9.55
C TYR A 142 -14.07 -11.74 -8.73
N PRO A 143 -14.25 -11.36 -7.44
CA PRO A 143 -13.13 -11.16 -6.53
C PRO A 143 -12.34 -12.45 -6.25
N MET A 144 -11.06 -12.28 -5.98
CA MET A 144 -10.20 -13.37 -5.55
C MET A 144 -10.45 -13.73 -4.09
N GLY A 145 -10.62 -15.03 -3.79
CA GLY A 145 -10.87 -15.52 -2.44
C GLY A 145 -11.09 -17.02 -2.41
N LYS A 146 -11.26 -17.60 -1.20
CA LYS A 146 -11.49 -19.05 -1.02
C LYS A 146 -12.85 -19.47 -1.57
N VAL A 147 -12.85 -20.40 -2.54
CA VAL A 147 -14.05 -21.00 -3.13
C VAL A 147 -14.41 -22.26 -2.39
N VAL A 148 -15.59 -22.33 -1.77
CA VAL A 148 -16.09 -23.52 -1.05
C VAL A 148 -16.95 -24.43 -1.92
N ASN A 149 -17.52 -23.89 -3.01
CA ASN A 149 -18.27 -24.65 -3.99
C ASN A 149 -17.97 -24.09 -5.38
N ALA A 150 -17.19 -24.83 -6.17
CA ALA A 150 -16.78 -24.44 -7.53
C ALA A 150 -17.85 -24.79 -8.57
N ASP A 151 -19.05 -24.22 -8.42
CA ASP A 151 -20.23 -24.51 -9.26
C ASP A 151 -20.18 -23.85 -10.65
N LEU A 152 -19.25 -22.93 -10.92
CA LEU A 152 -19.10 -22.25 -12.20
C LEU A 152 -17.94 -22.79 -13.04
N ALA A 153 -16.81 -23.11 -12.43
CA ALA A 153 -15.66 -23.76 -13.06
C ALA A 153 -14.70 -24.36 -12.04
N ASP A 154 -14.07 -25.46 -12.42
CA ASP A 154 -12.87 -26.03 -11.80
C ASP A 154 -12.10 -26.75 -12.91
N ASN A 155 -10.95 -26.22 -13.29
CA ASN A 155 -10.09 -26.80 -14.33
C ASN A 155 -8.80 -27.42 -13.75
N GLY A 156 -8.72 -27.54 -12.41
CA GLY A 156 -7.54 -28.06 -11.71
C GLY A 156 -6.51 -26.98 -11.33
N ALA A 157 -6.55 -25.80 -11.97
CA ALA A 157 -5.68 -24.66 -11.66
C ALA A 157 -6.49 -23.45 -11.14
N THR A 158 -7.72 -23.27 -11.62
CA THR A 158 -8.60 -22.17 -11.20
C THR A 158 -9.95 -22.73 -10.81
N LYS A 159 -10.43 -22.32 -9.64
CA LYS A 159 -11.80 -22.56 -9.17
C LYS A 159 -12.61 -21.28 -9.26
N VAL A 160 -13.84 -21.38 -9.72
CA VAL A 160 -14.80 -20.28 -9.78
C VAL A 160 -16.14 -20.74 -9.21
N GLY A 161 -16.68 -20.02 -8.25
CA GLY A 161 -17.94 -20.39 -7.62
C GLY A 161 -18.18 -19.68 -6.31
N LYS A 162 -18.90 -20.31 -5.39
CA LYS A 162 -19.33 -19.69 -4.14
C LYS A 162 -18.25 -19.74 -3.06
N GLY A 163 -17.98 -18.59 -2.46
CA GLY A 163 -17.29 -18.51 -1.17
C GLY A 163 -18.21 -18.79 0.01
N ALA A 164 -17.66 -18.82 1.22
CA ALA A 164 -18.42 -19.08 2.45
C ALA A 164 -19.57 -18.10 2.70
N ASN A 165 -19.46 -16.87 2.18
CA ASN A 165 -20.51 -15.85 2.24
C ASN A 165 -21.58 -15.95 1.12
N GLY A 166 -21.52 -17.01 0.29
CA GLY A 166 -22.43 -17.27 -0.81
C GLY A 166 -22.22 -16.37 -2.05
N LYS A 167 -21.24 -15.48 -2.04
CA LYS A 167 -20.88 -14.65 -3.19
C LYS A 167 -19.94 -15.40 -4.13
N ASN A 168 -19.99 -15.10 -5.42
CA ASN A 168 -19.08 -15.68 -6.40
C ASN A 168 -17.68 -15.08 -6.21
N LEU A 169 -16.70 -15.98 -6.16
CA LEU A 169 -15.27 -15.72 -6.04
C LEU A 169 -14.54 -16.57 -7.10
N TRP A 170 -13.27 -16.28 -7.29
CA TRP A 170 -12.36 -17.17 -7.97
C TRP A 170 -11.15 -17.44 -7.06
N GLU A 171 -10.58 -18.64 -7.17
CA GLU A 171 -9.43 -19.06 -6.40
C GLU A 171 -8.37 -19.66 -7.33
N PRO A 172 -7.11 -19.16 -7.31
CA PRO A 172 -6.01 -19.76 -8.08
C PRO A 172 -5.51 -21.06 -7.44
N ALA A 173 -4.75 -21.85 -8.20
CA ALA A 173 -3.98 -22.97 -7.67
C ALA A 173 -3.02 -22.50 -6.57
N ASP A 174 -2.67 -23.42 -5.67
CA ASP A 174 -1.85 -23.10 -4.49
C ASP A 174 -0.49 -22.50 -4.86
N GLU A 175 0.10 -22.93 -5.97
CA GLU A 175 1.39 -22.47 -6.49
C GLU A 175 1.36 -21.04 -7.08
N TRP A 176 0.19 -20.43 -7.26
CA TRP A 176 0.01 -19.08 -7.78
C TRP A 176 -0.68 -18.13 -6.80
N LYS A 177 -1.08 -18.62 -5.64
CA LYS A 177 -1.80 -17.82 -4.63
C LYS A 177 -1.01 -16.61 -4.18
N GLY A 178 0.28 -16.79 -3.95
CA GLY A 178 1.18 -15.73 -3.54
C GLY A 178 1.41 -14.70 -4.65
N ASP A 179 1.65 -15.16 -5.89
CA ASP A 179 1.85 -14.29 -7.06
C ASP A 179 0.65 -13.35 -7.25
N PHE A 180 -0.57 -13.93 -7.23
CA PHE A 180 -1.79 -13.14 -7.36
C PHE A 180 -2.03 -12.23 -6.15
N ALA A 181 -1.78 -12.70 -4.94
CA ALA A 181 -1.92 -11.89 -3.72
C ALA A 181 -1.01 -10.65 -3.75
N ARG A 182 0.28 -10.82 -4.10
CA ARG A 182 1.23 -9.72 -4.27
C ARG A 182 0.84 -8.78 -5.42
N GLY A 183 0.27 -9.33 -6.50
CA GLY A 183 -0.29 -8.55 -7.59
C GLY A 183 -1.49 -7.70 -7.17
N TYR A 184 -2.41 -8.26 -6.38
CA TYR A 184 -3.58 -7.54 -5.86
C TYR A 184 -3.19 -6.45 -4.86
N MET A 185 -2.22 -6.72 -3.97
CA MET A 185 -1.67 -5.72 -3.05
C MET A 185 -0.99 -4.58 -3.80
N TYR A 186 -0.24 -4.90 -4.89
CA TYR A 186 0.34 -3.90 -5.78
C TYR A 186 -0.74 -3.02 -6.41
N MET A 187 -1.77 -3.61 -7.03
CA MET A 187 -2.84 -2.86 -7.68
C MET A 187 -3.61 -1.96 -6.70
N ALA A 188 -3.95 -2.49 -5.52
CA ALA A 188 -4.62 -1.73 -4.47
C ALA A 188 -3.75 -0.61 -3.88
N THR A 189 -2.43 -0.69 -4.01
CA THR A 189 -1.49 0.35 -3.56
C THR A 189 -1.19 1.33 -4.68
N CYS A 190 -0.85 0.85 -5.87
CA CYS A 190 -0.49 1.68 -7.02
C CYS A 190 -1.63 2.61 -7.45
N TYR A 191 -2.86 2.11 -7.39
CA TYR A 191 -4.07 2.79 -7.86
C TYR A 191 -5.05 3.12 -6.72
N GLN A 192 -4.55 3.35 -5.52
CA GLN A 192 -5.35 3.63 -4.33
C GLN A 192 -6.29 4.83 -4.46
N ASP A 193 -5.99 5.76 -5.37
CA ASP A 193 -6.77 6.97 -5.62
C ASP A 193 -7.99 6.74 -6.54
N PHE A 194 -8.17 5.51 -7.04
CA PHE A 194 -9.30 5.21 -7.93
C PHE A 194 -10.62 5.17 -7.18
N GLN A 195 -11.71 5.49 -7.91
CA GLN A 195 -13.06 5.20 -7.46
C GLN A 195 -13.41 3.77 -7.82
N TRP A 196 -13.47 2.93 -6.82
CA TRP A 196 -13.81 1.52 -6.99
C TRP A 196 -15.32 1.33 -7.14
N VAL A 197 -15.73 0.44 -8.03
CA VAL A 197 -17.14 0.20 -8.33
C VAL A 197 -17.47 -1.29 -8.50
N GLY A 198 -18.75 -1.63 -8.50
CA GLY A 198 -19.27 -2.96 -8.82
C GLY A 198 -18.79 -4.04 -7.86
N THR A 199 -18.40 -5.20 -8.41
CA THR A 199 -17.95 -6.35 -7.62
C THR A 199 -16.62 -6.09 -6.93
N GLY A 200 -15.84 -5.08 -7.34
CA GLY A 200 -14.62 -4.66 -6.67
C GLY A 200 -14.85 -4.28 -5.21
N LEU A 201 -15.98 -3.66 -4.88
CA LEU A 201 -16.34 -3.28 -3.51
C LEU A 201 -16.53 -4.46 -2.55
N GLN A 202 -16.45 -5.70 -3.02
CA GLN A 202 -16.43 -6.88 -2.15
C GLN A 202 -15.07 -7.10 -1.48
N ILE A 203 -13.98 -6.59 -2.07
CA ILE A 203 -12.62 -6.71 -1.54
C ILE A 203 -11.91 -5.37 -1.37
N LEU A 204 -12.50 -4.30 -1.92
CA LEU A 204 -11.94 -2.95 -1.88
C LEU A 204 -12.86 -2.02 -1.11
N GLU A 205 -12.27 -1.02 -0.52
CA GLU A 205 -12.97 0.14 0.02
C GLU A 205 -12.35 1.42 -0.56
N GLN A 206 -13.13 2.49 -0.54
CA GLN A 206 -12.67 3.77 -1.05
C GLN A 206 -11.57 4.36 -0.19
N GLY A 207 -10.64 5.04 -0.85
CA GLY A 207 -9.57 5.75 -0.19
C GLY A 207 -8.25 4.99 -0.17
N ASP A 208 -7.22 5.70 0.25
CA ASP A 208 -5.82 5.31 0.14
C ASP A 208 -5.33 4.33 1.21
N TYR A 209 -6.11 4.12 2.27
CA TYR A 209 -5.82 3.08 3.27
C TYR A 209 -7.11 2.63 3.98
N PRO A 210 -7.28 1.34 4.24
CA PRO A 210 -6.40 0.22 3.83
C PRO A 210 -6.53 -0.12 2.35
N THR A 211 -7.52 0.41 1.61
CA THR A 211 -7.92 0.16 0.22
C THR A 211 -8.43 -1.26 -0.01
N LEU A 212 -7.79 -2.27 0.58
CA LEU A 212 -8.29 -3.65 0.66
C LEU A 212 -9.15 -3.79 1.93
N GLN A 213 -10.30 -4.46 1.82
CA GLN A 213 -11.09 -4.83 2.99
C GLN A 213 -10.31 -5.81 3.89
N GLU A 214 -10.59 -5.79 5.18
CA GLU A 214 -9.85 -6.55 6.19
C GLU A 214 -9.75 -8.04 5.89
N TRP A 215 -10.86 -8.67 5.52
CA TRP A 215 -10.86 -10.10 5.18
C TRP A 215 -9.97 -10.42 3.97
N ALA A 216 -9.91 -9.50 2.99
CA ALA A 216 -9.14 -9.68 1.77
C ALA A 216 -7.64 -9.55 2.04
N TYR A 217 -7.19 -8.48 2.70
CA TYR A 217 -5.75 -8.35 2.96
C TYR A 217 -5.25 -9.44 3.92
N LYS A 218 -6.03 -9.89 4.91
CA LYS A 218 -5.66 -11.01 5.79
C LYS A 218 -5.47 -12.31 5.00
N LEU A 219 -6.40 -12.61 4.09
CA LEU A 219 -6.28 -13.77 3.22
C LEU A 219 -5.08 -13.69 2.28
N TYR A 220 -4.84 -12.52 1.70
CA TYR A 220 -3.73 -12.33 0.76
C TYR A 220 -2.37 -12.38 1.47
N ILE A 221 -2.28 -11.90 2.70
CA ILE A 221 -1.10 -12.10 3.56
C ILE A 221 -0.88 -13.59 3.84
N GLU A 222 -1.93 -14.34 4.22
CA GLU A 222 -1.86 -15.79 4.44
C GLU A 222 -1.30 -16.50 3.19
N TRP A 223 -1.85 -16.18 2.02
CA TRP A 223 -1.44 -16.80 0.76
C TRP A 223 -0.02 -16.42 0.35
N ALA A 224 0.34 -15.15 0.44
CA ALA A 224 1.69 -14.68 0.11
C ALA A 224 2.78 -15.22 1.05
N LYS A 225 2.44 -15.55 2.30
CA LYS A 225 3.35 -16.23 3.25
C LYS A 225 3.52 -17.71 2.94
N ALA A 226 2.44 -18.38 2.51
CA ALA A 226 2.47 -19.79 2.14
C ALA A 226 3.17 -20.01 0.79
N ASP A 227 2.93 -19.16 -0.18
CA ASP A 227 3.51 -19.16 -1.52
C ASP A 227 4.44 -17.95 -1.70
N LYS A 228 5.72 -18.18 -1.38
CA LYS A 228 6.76 -17.14 -1.43
C LYS A 228 7.17 -16.82 -2.87
N PRO A 229 7.75 -15.63 -3.14
CA PRO A 229 8.25 -15.30 -4.47
C PRO A 229 9.21 -16.35 -5.00
N THR A 230 8.86 -16.91 -6.15
CA THR A 230 9.71 -17.85 -6.89
C THR A 230 10.69 -17.07 -7.76
N GLU A 231 11.74 -17.76 -8.29
CA GLU A 231 12.66 -17.19 -9.26
C GLU A 231 11.92 -16.64 -10.48
N LEU A 232 10.88 -17.33 -10.94
CA LEU A 232 10.04 -16.90 -12.05
C LEU A 232 9.38 -15.53 -11.77
N GLU A 233 8.82 -15.35 -10.60
CA GLU A 233 8.17 -14.08 -10.21
C GLU A 233 9.19 -12.96 -10.02
N ILE A 234 10.37 -13.26 -9.44
CA ILE A 234 11.48 -12.30 -9.27
C ILE A 234 11.98 -11.81 -10.63
N VAL A 235 12.23 -12.71 -11.57
CA VAL A 235 12.66 -12.40 -12.94
C VAL A 235 11.58 -11.61 -13.67
N ARG A 236 10.31 -11.97 -13.50
CA ARG A 236 9.17 -11.23 -14.05
C ARG A 236 9.14 -9.80 -13.52
N ASN A 237 9.25 -9.60 -12.21
CA ASN A 237 9.30 -8.28 -11.58
C ASN A 237 10.44 -7.43 -12.16
N GLN A 238 11.63 -8.01 -12.31
CA GLN A 238 12.78 -7.34 -12.92
C GLN A 238 12.54 -6.96 -14.38
N THR A 239 11.90 -7.84 -15.16
CA THR A 239 11.63 -7.60 -16.58
C THR A 239 10.56 -6.55 -16.78
N VAL A 240 9.46 -6.61 -16.01
CA VAL A 240 8.43 -5.57 -16.01
C VAL A 240 9.02 -4.22 -15.59
N SER A 241 9.87 -4.19 -14.58
CA SER A 241 10.54 -2.96 -14.13
C SER A 241 11.37 -2.30 -15.23
N LYS A 242 12.08 -3.08 -16.07
CA LYS A 242 12.80 -2.55 -17.23
C LYS A 242 11.88 -1.95 -18.30
N ILE A 243 10.67 -2.46 -18.41
CA ILE A 243 9.66 -1.99 -19.35
C ILE A 243 8.94 -0.75 -18.82
N GLN A 244 8.46 -0.80 -17.57
CA GLN A 244 7.56 0.19 -16.99
C GLN A 244 8.23 1.24 -16.11
N GLY A 245 9.46 0.99 -15.66
CA GLY A 245 10.22 1.88 -14.78
C GLY A 245 9.85 1.77 -13.30
N ASN A 246 8.76 1.08 -12.95
CA ASN A 246 8.37 0.79 -11.57
C ASN A 246 8.51 -0.70 -11.24
N ARG A 247 8.50 -1.05 -9.96
CA ARG A 247 8.65 -2.43 -9.46
C ARG A 247 7.44 -2.82 -8.62
N ASN A 248 7.18 -4.13 -8.49
CA ASN A 248 6.28 -4.62 -7.45
C ASN A 248 7.05 -4.80 -6.14
N PRO A 249 6.90 -3.91 -5.16
CA PRO A 249 7.65 -3.97 -3.91
C PRO A 249 7.23 -5.14 -3.00
N PHE A 250 6.05 -5.73 -3.21
CA PHE A 250 5.62 -6.93 -2.48
C PHE A 250 6.34 -8.20 -2.96
N VAL A 251 6.94 -8.16 -4.16
CA VAL A 251 7.86 -9.19 -4.63
C VAL A 251 9.26 -8.93 -4.10
N ASP A 252 9.74 -7.69 -4.16
CA ASP A 252 11.07 -7.32 -3.68
C ASP A 252 11.21 -7.54 -2.16
N PHE A 253 10.20 -7.18 -1.38
CA PHE A 253 10.13 -7.35 0.07
C PHE A 253 8.92 -8.20 0.47
N PRO A 254 9.04 -9.54 0.52
CA PRO A 254 7.90 -10.43 0.72
C PRO A 254 7.14 -10.26 2.03
N ASN A 255 7.72 -9.58 3.01
CA ASN A 255 7.08 -9.25 4.27
C ASN A 255 6.60 -7.79 4.38
N LEU A 256 6.69 -6.99 3.32
CA LEU A 256 6.23 -5.60 3.31
C LEU A 256 4.75 -5.48 3.70
N MET A 257 3.91 -6.43 3.26
CA MET A 257 2.49 -6.47 3.59
C MET A 257 2.21 -6.56 5.09
N GLU A 258 3.11 -7.18 5.86
CA GLU A 258 2.98 -7.26 7.33
C GLU A 258 3.13 -5.89 7.99
N TYR A 259 3.99 -5.03 7.46
CA TYR A 259 4.20 -3.67 7.94
C TYR A 259 3.10 -2.69 7.46
N ILE A 260 2.36 -3.05 6.41
CA ILE A 260 1.27 -2.22 5.89
C ILE A 260 -0.07 -2.61 6.51
N TRP A 261 -0.42 -3.92 6.56
CA TRP A 261 -1.74 -4.41 6.96
C TRP A 261 -1.72 -5.51 8.02
N GLY A 262 -0.57 -6.12 8.28
CA GLY A 262 -0.44 -7.31 9.10
C GLY A 262 0.11 -7.05 10.50
N ASP A 263 0.74 -8.08 11.07
CA ASP A 263 1.17 -8.10 12.47
C ASP A 263 2.32 -7.13 12.80
N SER A 264 3.04 -6.65 11.76
CA SER A 264 4.14 -5.71 11.91
C SER A 264 3.74 -4.24 11.69
N ILE A 265 2.45 -3.93 11.68
CA ILE A 265 1.91 -2.58 11.38
C ILE A 265 2.43 -1.50 12.35
N ASN A 266 2.83 -1.89 13.56
CA ASN A 266 3.37 -0.99 14.58
C ASN A 266 4.91 -0.91 14.57
N TYR A 267 5.57 -1.58 13.63
CA TYR A 267 7.02 -1.57 13.51
C TYR A 267 7.45 -0.78 12.29
N ALA A 268 8.51 0.02 12.46
CA ALA A 268 9.09 0.78 11.36
C ALA A 268 9.73 -0.15 10.33
N PHE A 269 9.37 0.01 9.06
CA PHE A 269 9.97 -0.70 7.95
C PHE A 269 11.37 -0.14 7.66
N ASP A 270 12.34 -1.01 7.45
CA ASP A 270 13.68 -0.65 7.03
C ASP A 270 14.09 -1.52 5.83
N PRO A 271 14.14 -0.96 4.61
CA PRO A 271 14.46 -1.74 3.42
C PRO A 271 15.85 -2.36 3.45
N MET A 272 16.79 -1.81 4.25
CA MET A 272 18.14 -2.34 4.41
C MET A 272 18.22 -3.53 5.38
N LYS A 273 17.21 -3.71 6.26
CA LYS A 273 17.17 -4.74 7.30
C LYS A 273 16.08 -5.78 7.08
N THR A 274 15.18 -5.52 6.14
CA THR A 274 14.05 -6.37 5.82
C THR A 274 14.49 -7.44 4.81
N VAL A 275 13.81 -8.60 4.84
CA VAL A 275 14.03 -9.66 3.84
C VAL A 275 13.76 -9.11 2.44
N CYS A 276 14.75 -9.20 1.57
CA CYS A 276 14.68 -8.79 0.18
C CYS A 276 14.95 -10.00 -0.72
N THR A 277 14.21 -10.14 -1.81
CA THR A 277 14.38 -11.24 -2.79
C THR A 277 15.58 -11.06 -3.70
N THR A 278 16.09 -9.84 -3.77
CA THR A 278 17.26 -9.46 -4.59
C THR A 278 18.22 -8.62 -3.74
N THR A 279 19.22 -8.01 -4.35
CA THR A 279 20.11 -7.09 -3.64
C THR A 279 19.55 -5.67 -3.69
N TYR A 280 19.42 -5.06 -2.52
CA TYR A 280 19.11 -3.65 -2.38
C TYR A 280 20.27 -2.93 -1.67
N SER A 281 20.65 -1.76 -2.16
CA SER A 281 21.56 -0.83 -1.52
C SER A 281 20.91 0.56 -1.52
N GLY A 282 20.91 1.21 -0.38
CA GLY A 282 20.35 2.54 -0.17
C GLY A 282 21.29 3.38 0.68
N ASP A 283 20.90 4.58 1.01
CA ASP A 283 21.61 5.42 1.97
C ASP A 283 21.45 4.82 3.38
N ASP A 284 22.56 4.27 3.93
CA ASP A 284 22.61 3.65 5.25
C ASP A 284 22.82 4.70 6.36
N THR A 285 22.48 5.96 6.14
CA THR A 285 22.48 6.95 7.22
C THR A 285 21.56 6.47 8.34
N PRO A 286 22.04 6.38 9.58
CA PRO A 286 21.21 5.99 10.70
C PRO A 286 20.04 6.98 10.82
N VAL A 287 18.81 6.51 10.64
CA VAL A 287 17.67 7.24 11.16
C VAL A 287 17.77 7.11 12.67
N GLU A 288 18.00 8.22 13.38
CA GLU A 288 17.87 8.28 14.83
C GLU A 288 16.58 7.54 15.21
N PRO A 289 16.57 6.75 16.31
CA PRO A 289 15.36 6.04 16.73
C PRO A 289 14.28 7.09 17.00
N GLY A 290 13.49 7.39 15.97
CA GLY A 290 12.32 8.23 16.09
C GLY A 290 11.31 7.50 16.94
N GLY A 291 10.63 8.21 17.82
CA GLY A 291 9.54 7.69 18.63
C GLY A 291 8.48 6.97 17.79
N GLU A 292 7.57 6.26 18.46
CA GLU A 292 6.47 5.52 17.84
C GLU A 292 5.74 6.40 16.83
N SER A 293 5.75 6.00 15.55
CA SER A 293 4.99 6.70 14.50
C SER A 293 3.50 6.48 14.71
N VAL A 294 2.75 7.56 14.77
CA VAL A 294 1.28 7.53 14.92
C VAL A 294 0.65 8.05 13.65
N LEU A 295 -0.26 7.26 13.09
CA LEU A 295 -1.14 7.69 12.02
C LEU A 295 -2.59 7.45 12.43
N VAL A 296 -3.38 8.51 12.47
CA VAL A 296 -4.83 8.43 12.63
C VAL A 296 -5.48 8.90 11.35
N ARG A 297 -6.47 8.16 10.89
CA ARG A 297 -7.21 8.47 9.68
C ARG A 297 -8.70 8.59 9.94
N TRP A 298 -9.31 9.59 9.36
CA TRP A 298 -10.75 9.75 9.22
C TRP A 298 -11.13 9.65 7.74
N ASN A 299 -11.76 8.56 7.35
CA ASN A 299 -12.37 8.40 6.03
C ASN A 299 -13.83 8.81 6.10
N PHE A 300 -14.16 9.88 5.41
CA PHE A 300 -15.48 10.50 5.53
C PHE A 300 -16.54 9.93 4.58
N VAL A 301 -16.18 9.07 3.66
CA VAL A 301 -17.13 8.49 2.70
C VAL A 301 -18.13 7.60 3.43
N GLY A 302 -19.39 8.04 3.52
CA GLY A 302 -20.44 7.34 4.23
C GLY A 302 -20.26 7.28 5.77
N ASN A 303 -19.31 8.07 6.33
CA ASN A 303 -19.00 8.06 7.75
C ASN A 303 -18.70 9.47 8.25
N GLU A 304 -19.43 9.90 9.26
CA GLU A 304 -19.23 11.22 9.89
C GLU A 304 -17.98 11.27 10.78
N CYS A 305 -17.42 10.13 11.16
CA CYS A 305 -16.21 9.99 11.99
C CYS A 305 -16.25 10.82 13.28
N GLY A 306 -17.43 11.09 13.84
CA GLY A 306 -17.61 11.89 15.05
C GLY A 306 -17.42 13.41 14.86
N PHE A 307 -17.30 13.87 13.62
CA PHE A 307 -17.29 15.30 13.32
C PHE A 307 -18.66 15.92 13.57
N THR A 308 -18.68 17.15 14.05
CA THR A 308 -19.88 17.91 14.39
C THR A 308 -19.98 19.19 13.59
N ILE A 309 -21.21 19.68 13.37
CA ILE A 309 -21.46 20.91 12.63
C ILE A 309 -21.76 22.03 13.63
N GLU A 310 -21.10 23.17 13.48
CA GLU A 310 -21.34 24.39 14.22
C GLU A 310 -21.79 25.50 13.23
N ASP A 311 -23.08 25.76 13.17
CA ASP A 311 -23.65 26.79 12.29
C ASP A 311 -23.73 28.14 13.01
N ILE A 312 -23.07 29.15 12.48
CA ILE A 312 -23.13 30.54 12.96
C ILE A 312 -24.22 31.31 12.20
N VAL A 313 -24.21 31.19 10.87
CA VAL A 313 -25.23 31.74 9.99
C VAL A 313 -25.70 30.64 9.03
N LYS A 314 -26.95 30.21 9.18
CA LYS A 314 -27.53 29.14 8.38
C LYS A 314 -28.96 29.45 7.94
N PRO A 315 -29.16 30.15 6.83
CA PRO A 315 -30.50 30.42 6.28
C PRO A 315 -31.11 29.24 5.51
N ILE A 316 -30.39 28.14 5.39
CA ILE A 316 -30.76 26.94 4.64
C ILE A 316 -30.77 25.70 5.57
N LYS A 317 -31.32 24.59 5.10
CA LYS A 317 -31.49 23.39 5.92
C LYS A 317 -30.14 22.75 6.32
N TYR A 318 -29.20 22.66 5.37
CA TYR A 318 -27.88 22.07 5.59
C TYR A 318 -26.83 22.90 4.87
N VAL A 319 -25.73 23.26 5.55
CA VAL A 319 -24.48 23.76 4.94
C VAL A 319 -23.55 22.57 4.74
N TRP A 320 -23.36 21.75 5.76
CA TRP A 320 -22.57 20.52 5.71
C TRP A 320 -23.48 19.30 5.67
N LEU A 321 -23.11 18.33 4.85
CA LEU A 321 -23.77 17.04 4.71
C LEU A 321 -22.74 15.97 4.46
N ASN A 322 -22.72 14.89 5.26
CA ASN A 322 -21.95 13.71 4.92
C ASN A 322 -22.65 12.91 3.82
N THR A 323 -21.90 12.46 2.82
CA THR A 323 -22.42 11.73 1.67
C THR A 323 -21.80 10.34 1.60
N GLU A 324 -22.58 9.36 1.14
CA GLU A 324 -22.12 7.96 0.98
C GLU A 324 -21.04 7.78 -0.08
N THR A 325 -20.84 8.75 -0.97
CA THR A 325 -19.94 8.62 -2.13
C THR A 325 -18.75 9.57 -2.10
N SER A 326 -18.81 10.66 -1.31
CA SER A 326 -17.84 11.75 -1.44
C SER A 326 -17.44 12.39 -0.11
N GLY A 327 -17.80 11.81 1.03
CA GLY A 327 -17.49 12.33 2.35
C GLY A 327 -18.29 13.59 2.71
N TRP A 328 -17.67 14.53 3.43
CA TRP A 328 -18.30 15.78 3.81
C TRP A 328 -18.39 16.75 2.64
N LYS A 329 -19.60 17.21 2.38
CA LYS A 329 -19.92 18.26 1.42
C LYS A 329 -20.35 19.52 2.14
N GLY A 330 -19.59 20.62 1.99
CA GLY A 330 -19.98 21.96 2.37
C GLY A 330 -20.54 22.73 1.16
N SER A 331 -21.75 23.22 1.22
CA SER A 331 -22.34 24.04 0.14
C SER A 331 -23.56 24.82 0.66
N ALA A 332 -23.66 26.05 0.24
CA ALA A 332 -24.81 26.91 0.52
C ALA A 332 -25.64 27.26 -0.71
N TYR A 333 -25.55 26.44 -1.78
CA TYR A 333 -26.33 26.61 -2.99
C TYR A 333 -27.61 25.76 -2.97
N THR A 334 -28.78 26.43 -3.04
CA THR A 334 -30.11 25.78 -3.07
C THR A 334 -30.95 26.31 -4.27
N GLY A 335 -30.37 26.29 -5.48
CA GLY A 335 -30.94 26.97 -6.66
C GLY A 335 -30.48 28.44 -6.77
N LYS A 336 -30.02 29.02 -5.68
CA LYS A 336 -29.32 30.30 -5.56
C LYS A 336 -28.27 30.22 -4.46
N ALA A 337 -27.29 31.09 -4.47
CA ALA A 337 -26.35 31.25 -3.39
C ALA A 337 -27.05 31.84 -2.14
N ASN A 338 -26.63 31.44 -0.96
CA ASN A 338 -27.14 31.94 0.32
C ASN A 338 -25.93 32.29 1.19
N ALA A 339 -25.97 33.45 1.85
CA ALA A 339 -24.91 33.85 2.78
C ALA A 339 -24.93 32.93 4.00
N THR A 340 -23.83 32.25 4.28
CA THR A 340 -23.66 31.33 5.40
C THR A 340 -22.32 31.49 6.08
N ASP A 341 -22.25 31.03 7.33
CA ASP A 341 -21.05 30.87 8.13
C ASP A 341 -21.20 29.60 8.96
N SER A 342 -20.37 28.57 8.72
CA SER A 342 -20.53 27.27 9.33
C SER A 342 -19.21 26.51 9.39
N TYR A 343 -19.04 25.74 10.45
CA TYR A 343 -17.87 24.93 10.70
C TYR A 343 -18.20 23.43 10.71
N LEU A 344 -17.30 22.63 10.19
CA LEU A 344 -17.22 21.19 10.42
C LEU A 344 -16.04 20.92 11.36
N VAL A 345 -16.33 20.41 12.55
CA VAL A 345 -15.38 20.35 13.67
C VAL A 345 -15.08 18.90 14.04
N SER A 346 -13.79 18.56 14.14
CA SER A 346 -13.33 17.23 14.54
C SER A 346 -13.70 16.88 15.98
N PRO A 347 -13.71 15.58 16.32
CA PRO A 347 -13.54 15.14 17.69
C PRO A 347 -12.28 15.76 18.32
N GLU A 348 -12.18 15.70 19.65
CA GLU A 348 -10.95 16.08 20.35
C GLU A 348 -9.79 15.15 19.94
N ILE A 349 -8.66 15.73 19.60
CA ILE A 349 -7.43 15.05 19.23
C ILE A 349 -6.41 15.30 20.34
N ASP A 350 -5.94 14.25 20.99
CA ASP A 350 -4.97 14.32 22.08
C ASP A 350 -3.54 14.15 21.55
N LEU A 351 -2.76 15.24 21.58
CA LEU A 351 -1.35 15.27 21.18
C LEU A 351 -0.39 15.08 22.38
N THR A 352 -0.88 14.57 23.53
CA THR A 352 -0.04 14.25 24.68
C THR A 352 0.96 13.15 24.30
N GLY A 353 2.24 13.38 24.62
CA GLY A 353 3.34 12.48 24.32
C GLY A 353 3.83 12.52 22.87
N PHE A 354 3.22 13.34 22.02
CA PHE A 354 3.77 13.58 20.69
C PHE A 354 5.01 14.47 20.76
N THR A 355 6.02 14.14 19.94
CA THR A 355 7.25 14.93 19.71
C THR A 355 7.22 15.64 18.37
N GLU A 356 6.39 15.19 17.45
CA GLU A 356 6.14 15.76 16.14
C GLU A 356 4.71 15.45 15.75
N ALA A 357 3.99 16.39 15.16
CA ALA A 357 2.66 16.16 14.62
C ALA A 357 2.36 17.10 13.45
N ASN A 358 1.66 16.57 12.46
CA ASN A 358 1.05 17.32 11.37
C ASN A 358 -0.26 16.62 10.96
N PHE A 359 -1.09 17.33 10.21
CA PHE A 359 -2.24 16.72 9.57
C PHE A 359 -2.31 17.15 8.11
N TYR A 360 -3.03 16.39 7.32
CA TYR A 360 -3.41 16.74 5.95
C TYR A 360 -4.80 16.19 5.65
N PHE A 361 -5.42 16.71 4.61
CA PHE A 361 -6.74 16.25 4.16
C PHE A 361 -6.82 16.24 2.64
N LYS A 362 -7.68 15.36 2.11
CA LYS A 362 -8.00 15.29 0.68
C LYS A 362 -9.28 16.05 0.42
N HIS A 363 -9.26 16.94 -0.55
CA HIS A 363 -10.39 17.79 -0.85
C HIS A 363 -10.51 18.17 -2.33
N SER A 364 -11.69 18.66 -2.70
CA SER A 364 -11.92 19.36 -3.97
C SER A 364 -12.88 20.53 -3.77
N VAL A 365 -12.72 21.57 -4.57
CA VAL A 365 -13.58 22.76 -4.53
C VAL A 365 -14.00 23.13 -5.93
N ASN A 366 -15.26 23.51 -6.11
CA ASN A 366 -15.73 24.06 -7.37
C ASN A 366 -16.71 25.23 -7.15
N TYR A 367 -17.00 25.96 -8.22
CA TYR A 367 -17.89 27.13 -8.25
C TYR A 367 -17.36 28.34 -7.51
N ALA A 368 -16.03 28.52 -7.47
CA ALA A 368 -15.38 29.71 -6.90
C ALA A 368 -15.70 31.00 -7.68
N ARG A 369 -15.95 30.87 -8.99
CA ARG A 369 -16.28 31.99 -9.89
C ARG A 369 -15.18 33.07 -9.84
N THR A 370 -15.49 34.23 -9.24
CA THR A 370 -14.57 35.37 -9.13
C THR A 370 -13.82 35.43 -7.80
N ASP A 371 -14.25 34.65 -6.80
CA ASP A 371 -13.61 34.64 -5.48
C ASP A 371 -12.44 33.64 -5.48
N LYS A 372 -11.42 33.94 -4.69
CA LYS A 372 -10.42 32.93 -4.34
C LYS A 372 -11.03 31.97 -3.35
N VAL A 373 -10.63 30.71 -3.43
CA VAL A 373 -11.10 29.66 -2.51
C VAL A 373 -10.82 30.06 -1.05
N THR A 374 -9.66 30.63 -0.78
CA THR A 374 -9.22 31.09 0.55
C THR A 374 -9.99 32.30 1.10
N ASP A 375 -10.79 33.00 0.27
CA ASP A 375 -11.65 34.08 0.74
C ASP A 375 -12.90 33.54 1.44
N ARG A 376 -13.24 32.27 1.22
CA ARG A 376 -14.48 31.63 1.65
C ARG A 376 -14.28 30.40 2.50
N LEU A 377 -13.16 29.70 2.30
CA LEU A 377 -12.88 28.42 2.96
C LEU A 377 -11.60 28.53 3.78
N GLY A 378 -11.62 27.93 4.94
CA GLY A 378 -10.50 27.96 5.88
C GLY A 378 -10.35 26.66 6.64
N VAL A 379 -9.21 26.47 7.25
CA VAL A 379 -8.95 25.43 8.22
C VAL A 379 -8.26 26.04 9.42
N GLU A 380 -8.67 25.62 10.61
CA GLU A 380 -8.18 26.15 11.87
C GLU A 380 -7.97 25.07 12.91
N VAL A 381 -7.10 25.33 13.87
CA VAL A 381 -6.90 24.54 15.07
C VAL A 381 -7.44 25.32 16.27
N ARG A 382 -8.28 24.65 17.05
CA ARG A 382 -8.83 25.16 18.32
C ARG A 382 -8.16 24.46 19.50
N CYS A 383 -7.55 25.21 20.39
CA CYS A 383 -6.81 24.75 21.54
C CYS A 383 -6.93 25.74 22.69
N ASP A 384 -7.22 25.26 23.89
CA ASP A 384 -7.30 26.08 25.13
C ASP A 384 -8.17 27.33 24.97
N GLY A 385 -9.29 27.22 24.24
CA GLY A 385 -10.19 28.34 23.95
C GLY A 385 -9.69 29.37 22.92
N GLN A 386 -8.52 29.13 22.34
CA GLN A 386 -7.95 29.94 21.26
C GLN A 386 -8.13 29.27 19.91
N THR A 387 -8.23 30.07 18.86
CA THR A 387 -8.33 29.62 17.47
C THR A 387 -7.11 30.10 16.69
N THR A 388 -6.42 29.19 16.04
CA THR A 388 -5.28 29.48 15.15
C THR A 388 -5.62 29.11 13.71
N GLN A 389 -5.52 30.08 12.81
CA GLN A 389 -5.75 29.84 11.38
C GLN A 389 -4.59 29.02 10.79
N MET A 390 -4.91 27.98 10.04
CA MET A 390 -3.92 27.06 9.46
C MET A 390 -4.00 27.00 7.93
N GLY A 391 -4.95 27.69 7.33
CA GLY A 391 -5.19 27.66 5.88
C GLY A 391 -4.01 28.11 5.02
N GLN A 392 -3.08 28.90 5.57
CA GLN A 392 -1.85 29.33 4.89
C GLN A 392 -0.85 28.19 4.65
N TYR A 393 -0.96 27.08 5.37
CA TYR A 393 -0.13 25.89 5.18
C TYR A 393 -0.75 24.89 4.22
N ALA A 394 -2.03 25.10 3.84
CA ALA A 394 -2.75 24.19 2.97
C ALA A 394 -2.56 24.55 1.49
N THR A 395 -2.45 23.51 0.64
CA THR A 395 -2.60 23.63 -0.81
C THR A 395 -4.09 23.62 -1.13
N TRP A 396 -4.57 24.63 -1.82
CA TRP A 396 -5.98 24.80 -2.17
C TRP A 396 -6.23 24.55 -3.66
N PRO A 397 -7.35 23.86 -4.03
CA PRO A 397 -7.83 23.83 -5.41
C PRO A 397 -8.12 25.25 -5.92
N ASP A 398 -8.08 25.46 -7.23
CA ASP A 398 -8.42 26.75 -7.85
C ASP A 398 -9.91 27.07 -7.82
N GLY A 399 -10.74 26.08 -7.52
CA GLY A 399 -12.19 26.23 -7.42
C GLY A 399 -12.92 26.23 -8.76
N THR A 400 -12.26 25.85 -9.86
CA THR A 400 -12.83 25.86 -11.22
C THR A 400 -13.25 24.47 -11.73
N ASN A 401 -12.79 23.40 -11.07
CA ASN A 401 -13.05 22.02 -11.44
C ASN A 401 -13.19 21.11 -10.20
N TRP A 402 -13.30 19.80 -10.40
CA TRP A 402 -13.41 18.82 -9.34
C TRP A 402 -12.10 18.05 -9.07
N ASP A 403 -10.95 18.65 -9.41
CA ASP A 403 -9.66 18.02 -9.11
C ASP A 403 -9.51 17.78 -7.61
N ARG A 404 -9.13 16.56 -7.26
CA ARG A 404 -8.86 16.16 -5.88
C ARG A 404 -7.41 16.47 -5.56
N LEU A 405 -7.20 17.29 -4.55
CA LEU A 405 -5.86 17.61 -4.06
C LEU A 405 -5.68 17.15 -2.63
N GLU A 406 -4.44 16.87 -2.25
CA GLU A 406 -4.01 16.84 -0.86
C GLU A 406 -3.63 18.24 -0.41
N SER A 407 -4.06 18.59 0.80
CA SER A 407 -3.73 19.89 1.39
C SER A 407 -2.23 20.12 1.62
N GLY A 408 -1.41 19.07 1.50
CA GLY A 408 -0.06 19.06 2.05
C GLY A 408 -0.06 19.00 3.59
N ASN A 409 1.10 18.77 4.16
CA ASN A 409 1.26 18.66 5.61
C ASN A 409 1.10 20.00 6.32
N ILE A 410 0.12 20.10 7.20
CA ILE A 410 -0.17 21.27 8.02
C ILE A 410 0.42 21.01 9.42
N PRO A 411 1.41 21.80 9.89
CA PRO A 411 2.13 21.51 11.11
C PRO A 411 1.27 21.70 12.36
N LEU A 412 1.45 20.80 13.35
CA LEU A 412 0.81 20.86 14.66
C LEU A 412 1.81 20.99 15.80
N ASN A 413 3.08 21.29 15.50
CA ASN A 413 4.15 21.28 16.50
C ASN A 413 3.92 22.29 17.64
N ASP A 414 3.23 23.41 17.39
CA ASP A 414 2.88 24.41 18.41
C ASP A 414 1.80 23.91 19.40
N PHE A 415 1.19 22.77 19.12
CA PHE A 415 0.11 22.17 19.89
C PHE A 415 0.51 20.85 20.57
N LEU A 416 1.79 20.47 20.50
CA LEU A 416 2.28 19.24 21.13
C LEU A 416 2.01 19.26 22.64
N GLY A 417 1.64 18.10 23.18
CA GLY A 417 1.27 17.93 24.58
C GLY A 417 -0.12 18.45 24.96
N LYS A 418 -0.90 18.95 24.00
CA LYS A 418 -2.23 19.54 24.22
C LYS A 418 -3.32 18.71 23.55
N LYS A 419 -4.57 19.03 23.91
CA LYS A 419 -5.77 18.55 23.26
C LYS A 419 -6.30 19.61 22.32
N ILE A 420 -6.58 19.23 21.08
CA ILE A 420 -6.99 20.15 20.01
C ILE A 420 -8.25 19.68 19.32
N LYS A 421 -8.89 20.58 18.59
CA LYS A 421 -9.86 20.25 17.53
C LYS A 421 -9.42 20.92 16.23
N ILE A 422 -9.64 20.24 15.12
CA ILE A 422 -9.46 20.79 13.76
C ILE A 422 -10.85 21.19 13.27
N ALA A 423 -10.98 22.39 12.74
CA ALA A 423 -12.24 22.87 12.19
C ALA A 423 -12.05 23.35 10.75
N TYR A 424 -12.94 22.91 9.88
CA TYR A 424 -13.07 23.37 8.50
C TYR A 424 -14.13 24.45 8.44
N HIS A 425 -13.73 25.65 8.06
CA HIS A 425 -14.58 26.84 8.01
C HIS A 425 -15.10 27.06 6.59
N TYR A 426 -16.41 27.14 6.46
CA TYR A 426 -17.10 27.42 5.22
C TYR A 426 -17.90 28.71 5.33
N THR A 427 -17.62 29.69 4.45
CA THR A 427 -18.44 30.89 4.31
C THR A 427 -18.93 31.05 2.87
N SER A 428 -20.00 31.78 2.69
CA SER A 428 -20.57 32.12 1.39
C SER A 428 -21.31 33.46 1.44
N THR A 429 -21.65 33.98 0.26
CA THR A 429 -22.47 35.19 0.13
C THR A 429 -23.79 34.87 -0.58
N ASN A 430 -24.63 35.87 -0.80
CA ASN A 430 -25.84 35.68 -1.61
C ASN A 430 -25.55 35.58 -3.13
N ASP A 431 -24.30 35.85 -3.56
CA ASP A 431 -23.89 35.81 -4.95
C ASP A 431 -23.02 34.58 -5.26
N ILE A 432 -22.17 34.15 -4.32
CA ILE A 432 -21.21 33.07 -4.48
C ILE A 432 -21.33 32.06 -3.34
N ALA A 433 -21.61 30.81 -3.70
CA ALA A 433 -21.61 29.66 -2.81
C ALA A 433 -20.82 28.53 -3.48
N MET A 434 -19.57 28.38 -3.07
CA MET A 434 -18.71 27.27 -3.51
C MET A 434 -19.26 25.94 -3.03
N THR A 435 -18.83 24.86 -3.64
CA THR A 435 -19.03 23.51 -3.10
C THR A 435 -17.67 22.93 -2.76
N TRP A 436 -17.49 22.53 -1.51
CA TRP A 436 -16.28 21.98 -0.96
C TRP A 436 -16.54 20.53 -0.51
N TYR A 437 -15.79 19.58 -1.07
CA TYR A 437 -15.76 18.20 -0.59
C TYR A 437 -14.49 17.93 0.21
N ILE A 438 -14.64 17.28 1.36
CA ILE A 438 -13.55 16.76 2.19
C ILE A 438 -13.73 15.25 2.26
N TYR A 439 -12.80 14.51 1.63
CA TYR A 439 -12.90 13.07 1.48
C TYR A 439 -12.33 12.32 2.66
N SER A 440 -11.22 12.81 3.19
CA SER A 440 -10.49 12.20 4.32
C SER A 440 -9.60 13.22 5.00
N MET A 441 -9.26 12.95 6.26
CA MET A 441 -8.24 13.66 7.04
C MET A 441 -7.29 12.65 7.67
N TYR A 442 -6.03 13.03 7.80
CA TYR A 442 -4.97 12.23 8.39
C TYR A 442 -4.21 13.05 9.40
N LEU A 443 -3.89 12.44 10.55
CA LEU A 443 -2.96 12.97 11.53
C LEU A 443 -1.72 12.07 11.51
N ASN A 444 -0.57 12.64 11.18
CA ASN A 444 0.72 11.99 11.28
C ASN A 444 1.49 12.57 12.46
N GLY A 445 2.23 11.73 13.15
CA GLY A 445 3.06 12.21 14.25
C GLY A 445 4.03 11.17 14.76
N LYS A 446 4.88 11.59 15.67
CA LYS A 446 5.77 10.71 16.45
C LYS A 446 5.46 10.91 17.91
N LYS A 447 5.34 9.82 18.66
CA LYS A 447 5.30 9.86 20.13
C LYS A 447 6.67 9.54 20.69
N ALA A 448 7.01 10.20 21.79
CA ALA A 448 8.15 9.77 22.59
C ALA A 448 7.96 8.28 22.92
N THR A 449 8.96 7.45 22.64
CA THR A 449 8.98 6.12 23.20
C THR A 449 8.99 6.27 24.72
N THR A 450 7.98 5.77 25.40
CA THR A 450 8.01 5.54 26.84
C THR A 450 8.93 4.35 27.12
N GLY A 451 10.20 4.47 26.70
CA GLY A 451 11.26 3.71 27.31
C GLY A 451 11.32 4.20 28.74
N ILE A 452 11.27 3.31 29.71
CA ILE A 452 11.83 3.59 31.02
C ILE A 452 13.20 4.22 30.72
N GLU A 453 13.35 5.50 31.00
CA GLU A 453 14.66 6.11 31.07
C GLU A 453 15.46 5.26 32.09
N SER A 454 16.30 4.36 31.58
CA SER A 454 17.45 3.99 32.35
C SER A 454 18.24 5.31 32.45
N THR A 455 18.05 6.02 33.54
CA THR A 455 19.06 6.99 33.98
C THR A 455 20.39 6.32 33.74
N ALA A 456 21.10 6.71 32.69
CA ALA A 456 22.49 6.38 32.51
C ALA A 456 23.22 7.10 33.65
N ALA A 457 23.17 6.50 34.83
CA ALA A 457 24.23 6.68 35.80
C ALA A 457 25.49 6.19 35.07
N THR A 458 26.39 7.09 34.79
CA THR A 458 27.79 6.80 34.52
C THR A 458 28.33 5.96 35.67
N THR A 459 28.12 4.66 35.59
CA THR A 459 28.77 3.67 36.43
C THR A 459 29.58 2.78 35.53
N ALA A 460 30.85 2.63 35.87
CA ALA A 460 31.80 1.72 35.28
C ALA A 460 31.13 0.41 34.81
N GLU A 461 31.50 -0.04 33.62
CA GLU A 461 31.01 -1.32 33.03
C GLU A 461 31.09 -2.43 34.08
N ALA A 462 29.95 -2.87 34.58
CA ALA A 462 29.90 -4.03 35.46
C ALA A 462 30.40 -5.24 34.67
N ALA A 463 31.40 -5.94 35.16
CA ALA A 463 31.96 -7.12 34.53
C ALA A 463 30.86 -8.17 34.32
N ALA A 464 30.86 -8.81 33.16
CA ALA A 464 29.88 -9.84 32.84
C ALA A 464 29.98 -11.02 33.82
N GLU A 465 28.90 -11.41 34.43
CA GLU A 465 28.80 -12.57 35.30
C GLU A 465 28.43 -13.82 34.49
N ALA A 466 29.02 -14.96 34.83
CA ALA A 466 28.75 -16.24 34.18
C ALA A 466 28.18 -17.24 35.18
N TYR A 467 27.21 -18.04 34.70
CA TYR A 467 26.51 -19.06 35.47
C TYR A 467 26.41 -20.35 34.68
N THR A 468 26.38 -21.48 35.36
CA THR A 468 26.00 -22.77 34.77
C THR A 468 24.50 -22.78 34.39
N ILE A 469 24.06 -23.73 33.62
CA ILE A 469 22.64 -23.84 33.23
C ILE A 469 21.68 -24.12 34.38
N ASP A 470 22.21 -24.65 35.48
CA ASP A 470 21.52 -24.88 36.76
C ASP A 470 21.67 -23.70 37.77
N GLY A 471 22.24 -22.57 37.33
CA GLY A 471 22.24 -21.31 38.06
C GLY A 471 23.44 -21.08 39.01
N GLN A 472 24.44 -21.95 39.01
CA GLN A 472 25.65 -21.72 39.84
C GLN A 472 26.58 -20.73 39.18
N ARG A 473 27.14 -19.79 39.98
CA ARG A 473 28.07 -18.77 39.48
C ARG A 473 29.41 -19.38 39.12
N ILE A 474 29.92 -19.06 37.94
CA ILE A 474 31.22 -19.52 37.44
C ILE A 474 32.26 -18.45 37.74
N SER A 475 33.24 -18.76 38.59
CA SER A 475 34.30 -17.84 39.00
C SER A 475 35.40 -17.66 37.93
N ALA A 476 35.57 -18.60 37.01
CA ALA A 476 36.56 -18.58 35.95
C ALA A 476 35.91 -18.93 34.58
N PRO A 477 35.12 -18.02 33.96
CA PRO A 477 34.39 -18.31 32.74
C PRO A 477 35.28 -18.71 31.56
N ALA A 478 36.52 -18.21 31.52
CA ALA A 478 37.47 -18.55 30.44
C ALA A 478 37.95 -20.00 30.48
N ALA A 479 37.95 -20.64 31.66
CA ALA A 479 38.37 -22.02 31.84
C ALA A 479 37.22 -23.04 31.81
N TYR A 480 35.97 -22.57 31.86
CA TYR A 480 34.78 -23.45 31.86
C TYR A 480 34.58 -24.13 30.49
N ARG A 481 34.26 -25.38 30.53
CA ARG A 481 33.88 -26.17 29.32
C ARG A 481 32.45 -26.63 29.48
N GLY A 482 31.61 -26.23 28.52
CA GLY A 482 30.17 -26.51 28.50
C GLY A 482 29.34 -25.30 28.17
N ILE A 483 28.03 -25.38 28.36
CA ILE A 483 27.10 -24.27 28.11
C ILE A 483 27.02 -23.43 29.37
N MET A 484 27.31 -22.13 29.27
CA MET A 484 27.17 -21.15 30.37
C MET A 484 26.18 -20.04 29.99
N VAL A 485 25.57 -19.44 30.98
CA VAL A 485 24.69 -18.29 30.88
C VAL A 485 25.46 -17.07 31.32
N MET A 486 25.65 -16.10 30.41
CA MET A 486 26.29 -14.81 30.69
C MET A 486 25.23 -13.78 31.04
N LYS A 487 25.51 -12.91 32.02
CA LYS A 487 24.64 -11.81 32.44
C LYS A 487 25.46 -10.52 32.59
N GLN A 488 25.03 -9.45 31.90
CA GLN A 488 25.68 -8.14 31.99
C GLN A 488 24.64 -7.04 31.67
N GLY A 489 24.53 -6.03 32.48
CA GLY A 489 23.66 -4.89 32.20
C GLY A 489 22.19 -5.25 31.98
N GLY A 490 21.65 -6.26 32.69
CA GLY A 490 20.27 -6.74 32.51
C GLY A 490 20.06 -7.67 31.32
N LYS A 491 21.05 -7.86 30.47
CA LYS A 491 20.99 -8.81 29.32
C LYS A 491 21.51 -10.18 29.72
N THR A 492 20.94 -11.22 29.18
CA THR A 492 21.31 -12.63 29.43
C THR A 492 21.43 -13.36 28.09
N TRP A 493 22.55 -14.09 27.89
CA TRP A 493 22.78 -14.89 26.69
C TRP A 493 23.53 -16.18 27.00
N LYS A 494 23.46 -17.18 26.16
CA LYS A 494 24.15 -18.46 26.30
C LYS A 494 25.44 -18.48 25.50
N VAL A 495 26.50 -19.05 26.09
CA VAL A 495 27.79 -19.29 25.45
C VAL A 495 28.13 -20.76 25.62
N ALA A 496 28.51 -21.45 24.57
CA ALA A 496 29.09 -22.78 24.59
C ALA A 496 30.61 -22.69 24.39
N ARG A 497 31.39 -23.40 25.20
CA ARG A 497 32.85 -23.48 25.11
C ARG A 497 33.36 -24.92 25.23
#